data_366be642c92e2fdb4ac81c9d3a4fe1f1
#
_entry.id   366be642c92e2fdb4ac81c9d3a4fe1f1
#
_cell.length_a   1.000
_cell.length_b   1.000
_cell.length_c   1.000
_cell.angle_alpha   90.00
_cell.angle_beta   90.00
_cell.angle_gamma   90.00
#
_symmetry.space_group_name_H-M   'P 1'
#
loop_
_entity.id
_entity.type
_entity.pdbx_description
1 polymer ?
#
loop_
_entity_poly.entity_id
_entity_poly.type
_entity_poly.pdbx_seq_one_letter_code
_entity_poly.pdbx_strand_id
1 'polypeptide(L)'
;NYEQTELLTDFQDDEEKERSVIRATLEIYRDVVGRDAKGWLSSSLRSTPKTIDLIAEEGLTFFCDLLNDDQPYLVKTRSGKDIVSIPYTSEVNDFTVFLRQGKDVEGAFAVFKEQFDWLYEESRKSGRHMNIGLHPHVIGQPFRIRALKEFLKYLNI
;
A
#
# COMPACT_ATOMS: atom_id res chain seq x y z
N ASN A 1 8.78 -7.28 13.46
CA ASN A 1 8.84 -6.51 12.25
C ASN A 1 10.07 -6.92 11.45
N TYR A 2 9.89 -7.85 10.55
CA TYR A 2 10.95 -8.17 9.61
C TYR A 2 10.91 -7.09 8.54
N GLU A 3 11.68 -6.05 8.74
CA GLU A 3 12.10 -5.24 7.62
C GLU A 3 12.76 -6.20 6.64
N GLN A 4 12.29 -6.19 5.42
CA GLN A 4 12.95 -6.96 4.38
C GLN A 4 14.36 -6.42 4.29
N THR A 5 15.32 -7.28 4.56
CA THR A 5 16.74 -6.93 4.42
C THR A 5 17.14 -6.80 2.95
N GLU A 6 16.35 -7.37 2.05
CA GLU A 6 16.54 -7.29 0.61
C GLU A 6 15.33 -6.54 0.01
N LEU A 7 15.59 -5.45 -0.69
CA LEU A 7 14.59 -4.67 -1.41
C LEU A 7 14.59 -5.08 -2.88
N LEU A 8 13.45 -5.04 -3.54
CA LEU A 8 13.39 -5.40 -4.97
C LEU A 8 14.32 -4.53 -5.82
N THR A 9 14.53 -3.27 -5.45
CA THR A 9 15.49 -2.38 -6.11
C THR A 9 16.93 -2.87 -6.08
N ASP A 10 17.29 -3.76 -5.15
CA ASP A 10 18.62 -4.35 -5.07
C ASP A 10 18.86 -5.35 -6.22
N PHE A 11 17.79 -5.78 -6.89
CA PHE A 11 17.80 -6.74 -7.99
C PHE A 11 17.43 -6.13 -9.35
N GLN A 12 17.49 -4.79 -9.51
CA GLN A 12 17.06 -4.13 -10.75
C GLN A 12 17.78 -4.65 -12.00
N ASP A 13 18.99 -5.17 -11.87
CA ASP A 13 19.79 -5.73 -12.94
C ASP A 13 19.72 -7.26 -13.03
N ASP A 14 19.00 -7.91 -12.11
CA ASP A 14 18.82 -9.36 -12.04
C ASP A 14 17.33 -9.74 -11.93
N GLU A 15 16.66 -9.81 -13.08
CA GLU A 15 15.23 -10.12 -13.15
C GLU A 15 14.88 -11.50 -12.58
N GLU A 16 15.76 -12.49 -12.76
CA GLU A 16 15.50 -13.84 -12.23
C GLU A 16 15.60 -13.87 -10.69
N LYS A 17 16.50 -13.11 -10.13
CA LYS A 17 16.58 -12.96 -8.67
C LYS A 17 15.35 -12.25 -8.13
N GLU A 18 14.92 -11.15 -8.75
CA GLU A 18 13.70 -10.45 -8.36
C GLU A 18 12.48 -11.38 -8.43
N ARG A 19 12.32 -12.12 -9.52
CA ARG A 19 11.27 -13.12 -9.71
C ARG A 19 11.29 -14.18 -8.63
N SER A 20 12.46 -14.69 -8.28
CA SER A 20 12.60 -15.71 -7.24
C SER A 20 12.16 -15.20 -5.86
N VAL A 21 12.47 -13.95 -5.52
CA VAL A 21 12.05 -13.30 -4.26
C VAL A 21 10.54 -13.09 -4.23
N ILE A 22 9.95 -12.65 -5.35
CA ILE A 22 8.49 -12.50 -5.48
C ILE A 22 7.80 -13.86 -5.25
N ARG A 23 8.24 -14.91 -5.95
CA ARG A 23 7.67 -16.26 -5.80
C ARG A 23 7.76 -16.78 -4.38
N ALA A 24 8.93 -16.72 -3.77
CA ALA A 24 9.13 -17.15 -2.40
C ALA A 24 8.19 -16.39 -1.43
N THR A 25 7.99 -15.09 -1.64
CA THR A 25 7.07 -14.27 -0.84
C THR A 25 5.62 -14.76 -1.00
N LEU A 26 5.21 -15.04 -2.23
CA LEU A 26 3.85 -15.53 -2.52
C LEU A 26 3.60 -16.93 -1.95
N GLU A 27 4.59 -17.80 -1.99
CA GLU A 27 4.55 -19.14 -1.37
C GLU A 27 4.37 -19.03 0.14
N ILE A 28 5.21 -18.24 0.82
CA ILE A 28 5.09 -17.99 2.27
C ILE A 28 3.70 -17.43 2.60
N TYR A 29 3.20 -16.47 1.82
CA TYR A 29 1.87 -15.91 2.03
C TYR A 29 0.79 -16.99 1.94
N ARG A 30 0.85 -17.84 0.91
CA ARG A 30 -0.10 -18.94 0.71
C ARG A 30 -0.07 -19.93 1.87
N ASP A 31 1.13 -20.31 2.31
CA ASP A 31 1.33 -21.27 3.40
C ASP A 31 0.78 -20.75 4.74
N VAL A 32 0.98 -19.45 5.01
CA VAL A 32 0.54 -18.84 6.28
C VAL A 32 -0.93 -18.47 6.26
N VAL A 33 -1.43 -17.93 5.14
CA VAL A 33 -2.80 -17.38 5.05
C VAL A 33 -3.80 -18.40 4.49
N GLY A 34 -3.32 -19.46 3.84
CA GLY A 34 -4.16 -20.53 3.26
C GLY A 34 -4.87 -20.14 1.95
N ARG A 35 -4.45 -19.05 1.31
CA ARG A 35 -5.00 -18.60 0.01
C ARG A 35 -3.96 -17.78 -0.76
N ASP A 36 -4.17 -17.66 -2.07
CA ASP A 36 -3.30 -16.87 -2.92
C ASP A 36 -3.46 -15.36 -2.66
N ALA A 37 -2.33 -14.65 -2.69
CA ALA A 37 -2.32 -13.19 -2.70
C ALA A 37 -2.97 -12.66 -3.99
N LYS A 38 -3.64 -11.52 -3.91
CA LYS A 38 -4.27 -10.86 -5.05
C LYS A 38 -3.59 -9.55 -5.42
N GLY A 39 -2.84 -8.98 -4.51
CA GLY A 39 -2.18 -7.71 -4.71
C GLY A 39 -0.77 -7.68 -4.15
N TRP A 40 -0.04 -6.65 -4.53
CA TRP A 40 1.35 -6.42 -4.14
C TRP A 40 1.57 -5.00 -3.65
N LEU A 41 2.34 -4.87 -2.61
CA LEU A 41 2.94 -3.63 -2.15
C LEU A 41 4.41 -3.94 -1.82
N SER A 42 5.32 -3.34 -2.55
CA SER A 42 6.75 -3.53 -2.31
C SER A 42 7.18 -2.91 -0.99
N SER A 43 8.14 -3.53 -0.33
CA SER A 43 8.74 -2.99 0.89
C SER A 43 9.27 -1.59 0.62
N SER A 44 8.86 -0.64 1.48
CA SER A 44 9.23 0.79 1.34
C SER A 44 8.88 1.42 -0.01
N LEU A 45 7.91 0.86 -0.76
CA LEU A 45 7.54 1.26 -2.12
C LEU A 45 8.72 1.16 -3.11
N ARG A 46 9.67 0.26 -2.85
CA ARG A 46 10.87 0.09 -3.66
C ARG A 46 10.72 -1.08 -4.62
N SER A 47 9.99 -0.83 -5.70
CA SER A 47 9.89 -1.72 -6.86
C SER A 47 10.90 -1.36 -7.94
N THR A 48 11.17 -2.29 -8.85
CA THR A 48 11.89 -2.03 -10.10
C THR A 48 10.90 -1.73 -11.24
N PRO A 49 11.35 -1.21 -12.38
CA PRO A 49 10.49 -1.09 -13.56
C PRO A 49 9.93 -2.44 -14.07
N LYS A 50 10.50 -3.56 -13.65
CA LYS A 50 10.08 -4.92 -14.05
C LYS A 50 9.08 -5.53 -13.08
N THR A 51 9.04 -5.07 -11.83
CA THR A 51 8.21 -5.66 -10.76
C THR A 51 6.75 -5.84 -11.19
N ILE A 52 6.17 -4.84 -11.85
CA ILE A 52 4.77 -4.88 -12.28
C ILE A 52 4.49 -6.01 -13.27
N ASP A 53 5.42 -6.25 -14.19
CA ASP A 53 5.32 -7.35 -15.14
C ASP A 53 5.42 -8.69 -14.42
N LEU A 54 6.40 -8.83 -13.53
CA LEU A 54 6.66 -10.06 -12.79
C LEU A 54 5.47 -10.46 -11.91
N ILE A 55 4.89 -9.52 -11.16
CA ILE A 55 3.74 -9.82 -10.31
C ILE A 55 2.48 -10.15 -11.12
N ALA A 56 2.28 -9.51 -12.29
CA ALA A 56 1.18 -9.83 -13.19
C ALA A 56 1.33 -11.24 -13.80
N GLU A 57 2.55 -11.64 -14.12
CA GLU A 57 2.86 -13.00 -14.58
C GLU A 57 2.54 -14.05 -13.52
N GLU A 58 2.80 -13.75 -12.24
CA GLU A 58 2.47 -14.60 -11.10
C GLU A 58 0.96 -14.58 -10.74
N GLY A 59 0.14 -13.84 -11.49
CA GLY A 59 -1.32 -13.86 -11.36
C GLY A 59 -1.91 -12.86 -10.38
N LEU A 60 -1.12 -11.89 -9.92
CA LEU A 60 -1.66 -10.81 -9.11
C LEU A 60 -2.49 -9.86 -9.98
N THR A 61 -3.52 -9.26 -9.38
CA THR A 61 -4.51 -8.44 -10.10
C THR A 61 -4.37 -6.96 -9.85
N PHE A 62 -3.68 -6.58 -8.77
CA PHE A 62 -3.41 -5.18 -8.47
C PHE A 62 -2.07 -4.98 -7.75
N PHE A 63 -1.57 -3.76 -7.80
CA PHE A 63 -0.38 -3.34 -7.07
C PHE A 63 -0.52 -1.89 -6.57
N CYS A 64 0.28 -1.51 -5.55
CA CYS A 64 0.10 -0.26 -4.82
C CYS A 64 1.37 0.60 -4.75
N ASP A 65 2.40 0.35 -5.55
CA ASP A 65 3.70 1.02 -5.40
C ASP A 65 3.76 2.43 -6.00
N LEU A 66 2.79 2.80 -6.86
CA LEU A 66 2.82 4.10 -7.53
C LEU A 66 2.15 5.19 -6.70
N LEU A 67 2.67 6.41 -6.83
CA LEU A 67 2.23 7.63 -6.13
C LEU A 67 1.70 8.69 -7.11
N ASN A 68 1.36 8.30 -8.32
CA ASN A 68 1.21 9.19 -9.46
C ASN A 68 -0.24 9.58 -9.79
N ASP A 69 -1.21 9.05 -9.05
CA ASP A 69 -2.63 9.32 -9.26
C ASP A 69 -3.39 9.20 -7.93
N ASP A 70 -4.61 9.70 -7.88
CA ASP A 70 -5.56 9.56 -6.77
C ASP A 70 -6.72 8.59 -7.09
N GLN A 71 -6.68 7.96 -8.26
CA GLN A 71 -7.67 6.98 -8.70
C GLN A 71 -7.00 5.70 -9.21
N PRO A 72 -7.64 4.54 -9.00
CA PRO A 72 -7.19 3.29 -9.62
C PRO A 72 -7.29 3.34 -11.13
N TYR A 73 -6.30 2.77 -11.82
CA TYR A 73 -6.27 2.69 -13.28
C TYR A 73 -5.62 1.40 -13.76
N LEU A 74 -5.91 1.04 -15.02
CA LEU A 74 -5.33 -0.14 -15.65
C LEU A 74 -3.95 0.17 -16.22
N VAL A 75 -3.03 -0.74 -15.98
CA VAL A 75 -1.68 -0.73 -16.55
C VAL A 75 -1.50 -1.95 -17.43
N LYS A 76 -1.01 -1.74 -18.65
CA LYS A 76 -0.63 -2.80 -19.57
C LYS A 76 0.76 -3.31 -19.22
N THR A 77 0.89 -4.60 -19.05
CA THR A 77 2.19 -5.25 -18.83
C THR A 77 2.83 -5.72 -20.15
N ARG A 78 4.11 -6.05 -20.12
CA ARG A 78 4.83 -6.61 -21.27
C ARG A 78 4.20 -7.93 -21.77
N SER A 79 3.64 -8.72 -20.87
CA SER A 79 2.92 -9.96 -21.21
C SER A 79 1.55 -9.72 -21.86
N GLY A 80 1.09 -8.48 -21.94
CA GLY A 80 -0.24 -8.10 -22.42
C GLY A 80 -1.36 -8.32 -21.41
N LYS A 81 -1.06 -8.80 -20.21
CA LYS A 81 -2.03 -8.84 -19.10
C LYS A 81 -2.27 -7.43 -18.55
N ASP A 82 -3.49 -7.17 -18.17
CA ASP A 82 -3.84 -5.95 -17.45
C ASP A 82 -3.68 -6.17 -15.94
N ILE A 83 -3.14 -5.17 -15.25
CA ILE A 83 -3.08 -5.13 -13.79
C ILE A 83 -3.59 -3.77 -13.31
N VAL A 84 -4.28 -3.73 -12.18
CA VAL A 84 -4.79 -2.47 -11.62
C VAL A 84 -3.70 -1.82 -10.77
N SER A 85 -3.36 -0.58 -11.08
CA SER A 85 -2.66 0.28 -10.13
C SER A 85 -3.68 0.85 -9.14
N ILE A 86 -3.42 0.68 -7.85
CA ILE A 86 -4.12 1.38 -6.76
C ILE A 86 -3.08 2.29 -6.12
N PRO A 87 -3.03 3.57 -6.53
CA PRO A 87 -1.97 4.46 -6.07
C PRO A 87 -1.93 4.62 -4.56
N TYR A 88 -0.73 4.69 -4.00
CA TYR A 88 -0.50 4.83 -2.57
C TYR A 88 -0.45 6.31 -2.19
N THR A 89 -1.02 6.67 -1.04
CA THR A 89 -0.98 8.04 -0.51
C THR A 89 0.02 8.13 0.64
N SER A 90 1.19 8.68 0.37
CA SER A 90 2.28 8.75 1.35
C SER A 90 2.01 9.73 2.49
N GLU A 91 1.16 10.72 2.24
CA GLU A 91 0.78 11.77 3.19
C GLU A 91 -0.13 11.23 4.29
N VAL A 92 -0.99 10.27 3.96
CA VAL A 92 -1.95 9.63 4.87
C VAL A 92 -1.37 8.29 5.36
N ASN A 93 -0.17 8.35 5.88
CA ASN A 93 0.59 7.23 6.41
C ASN A 93 0.93 7.52 7.87
N ASP A 94 0.71 6.58 8.76
CA ASP A 94 0.94 6.78 10.21
C ASP A 94 2.39 7.15 10.54
N PHE A 95 3.36 6.59 9.82
CA PHE A 95 4.77 6.96 9.97
C PHE A 95 4.99 8.44 9.60
N THR A 96 4.42 8.88 8.47
CA THR A 96 4.51 10.27 8.03
C THR A 96 3.83 11.19 9.03
N VAL A 97 2.61 10.88 9.42
CA VAL A 97 1.79 11.74 10.30
C VAL A 97 2.40 11.86 11.71
N PHE A 98 2.76 10.73 12.33
CA PHE A 98 3.26 10.75 13.70
C PHE A 98 4.75 11.04 13.81
N LEU A 99 5.59 10.45 12.93
CA LEU A 99 7.04 10.49 13.13
C LEU A 99 7.74 11.58 12.32
N ARG A 100 7.22 11.93 11.13
CA ARG A 100 7.81 13.01 10.32
C ARG A 100 7.17 14.36 10.60
N GLN A 101 5.83 14.42 10.70
CA GLN A 101 5.10 15.66 10.93
C GLN A 101 4.91 15.95 12.42
N GLY A 102 5.17 14.99 13.32
CA GLY A 102 5.06 15.16 14.77
C GLY A 102 3.62 15.42 15.25
N LYS A 103 2.61 14.97 14.52
CA LYS A 103 1.22 15.14 14.92
C LYS A 103 0.92 14.34 16.18
N ASP A 104 0.11 14.90 17.05
CA ASP A 104 -0.54 14.18 18.15
C ASP A 104 -1.74 13.35 17.63
N VAL A 105 -2.46 12.74 18.53
CA VAL A 105 -3.61 11.88 18.20
C VAL A 105 -4.74 12.65 17.55
N GLU A 106 -5.04 13.83 18.03
CA GLU A 106 -6.06 14.72 17.50
C GLU A 106 -5.68 15.22 16.10
N GLY A 107 -4.42 15.62 15.91
CA GLY A 107 -3.90 16.03 14.61
C GLY A 107 -3.86 14.88 13.58
N ALA A 108 -3.54 13.67 14.02
CA ALA A 108 -3.57 12.48 13.15
C ALA A 108 -5.02 12.16 12.72
N PHE A 109 -5.97 12.17 13.66
CA PHE A 109 -7.39 12.00 13.35
C PHE A 109 -7.87 13.06 12.37
N ALA A 110 -7.49 14.33 12.57
CA ALA A 110 -7.88 15.42 11.67
C ALA A 110 -7.36 15.18 10.24
N VAL A 111 -6.10 14.76 10.07
CA VAL A 111 -5.55 14.43 8.74
C VAL A 111 -6.37 13.33 8.06
N PHE A 112 -6.68 12.24 8.77
CA PHE A 112 -7.45 11.13 8.20
C PHE A 112 -8.87 11.56 7.83
N LYS A 113 -9.50 12.35 8.71
CA LYS A 113 -10.86 12.84 8.51
C LYS A 113 -10.96 13.80 7.32
N GLU A 114 -10.10 14.81 7.25
CA GLU A 114 -10.11 15.80 6.17
C GLU A 114 -9.84 15.15 4.81
N GLN A 115 -8.91 14.19 4.74
CA GLN A 115 -8.67 13.42 3.51
C GLN A 115 -9.93 12.67 3.09
N PHE A 116 -10.59 11.98 4.03
CA PHE A 116 -11.81 11.24 3.74
C PHE A 116 -12.94 12.16 3.29
N ASP A 117 -13.20 13.24 4.01
CA ASP A 117 -14.32 14.15 3.73
C ASP A 117 -14.19 14.76 2.33
N TRP A 118 -12.97 15.17 1.97
CA TRP A 118 -12.73 15.73 0.65
C TRP A 118 -12.94 14.71 -0.47
N LEU A 119 -12.36 13.52 -0.33
CA LEU A 119 -12.56 12.43 -1.30
C LEU A 119 -14.03 11.99 -1.38
N TYR A 120 -14.75 12.00 -0.25
CA TYR A 120 -16.17 11.68 -0.23
C TYR A 120 -17.00 12.69 -1.00
N GLU A 121 -16.74 13.98 -0.87
CA GLU A 121 -17.40 15.01 -1.68
C GLU A 121 -17.10 14.86 -3.17
N GLU A 122 -15.85 14.60 -3.53
CA GLU A 122 -15.45 14.38 -4.92
C GLU A 122 -16.07 13.10 -5.51
N SER A 123 -16.32 12.08 -4.68
CA SER A 123 -16.90 10.80 -5.12
C SER A 123 -18.29 10.94 -5.74
N ARG A 124 -18.97 12.06 -5.53
CA ARG A 124 -20.24 12.38 -6.20
C ARG A 124 -20.11 12.52 -7.72
N LYS A 125 -18.91 12.79 -8.22
CA LYS A 125 -18.63 12.97 -9.65
C LYS A 125 -17.98 11.75 -10.27
N SER A 126 -17.08 11.10 -9.55
CA SER A 126 -16.38 9.90 -9.98
C SER A 126 -15.91 9.13 -8.75
N GLY A 127 -15.77 7.81 -8.86
CA GLY A 127 -15.28 6.98 -7.76
C GLY A 127 -13.94 7.50 -7.22
N ARG A 128 -13.80 7.45 -5.90
CA ARG A 128 -12.56 7.77 -5.18
C ARG A 128 -12.16 6.59 -4.33
N HIS A 129 -10.88 6.46 -4.08
CA HIS A 129 -10.39 5.54 -3.07
C HIS A 129 -9.55 6.29 -2.04
N MET A 130 -9.49 5.76 -0.85
CA MET A 130 -8.59 6.23 0.20
C MET A 130 -7.78 5.04 0.73
N ASN A 131 -6.51 5.21 0.87
CA ASN A 131 -5.68 4.28 1.62
C ASN A 131 -5.01 4.99 2.80
N ILE A 132 -4.77 4.24 3.86
CA ILE A 132 -4.00 4.71 5.02
C ILE A 132 -2.89 3.70 5.24
N GLY A 133 -1.64 4.11 5.09
CA GLY A 133 -0.49 3.28 5.42
C GLY A 133 -0.38 3.12 6.93
N LEU A 134 -0.39 1.88 7.40
CA LEU A 134 -0.32 1.55 8.83
C LEU A 134 0.88 0.66 9.12
N HIS A 135 1.66 1.05 10.13
CA HIS A 135 2.78 0.28 10.64
C HIS A 135 2.46 -0.19 12.07
N PRO A 136 2.39 -1.49 12.34
CA PRO A 136 2.04 -2.00 13.68
C PRO A 136 2.87 -1.40 14.81
N HIS A 137 4.16 -1.14 14.59
CA HIS A 137 5.05 -0.52 15.56
C HIS A 137 4.84 1.00 15.73
N VAL A 138 4.07 1.65 14.85
CA VAL A 138 3.72 3.07 14.93
C VAL A 138 2.31 3.23 15.48
N ILE A 139 1.29 2.87 14.69
CA ILE A 139 -0.11 3.06 15.08
C ILE A 139 -0.54 2.12 16.22
N GLY A 140 0.08 0.95 16.35
CA GLY A 140 -0.23 -0.03 17.38
C GLY A 140 0.19 0.38 18.80
N GLN A 141 0.88 1.51 18.98
CA GLN A 141 1.22 2.01 20.29
C GLN A 141 -0.03 2.49 21.04
N PRO A 142 -0.17 2.18 22.36
CA PRO A 142 -1.38 2.51 23.14
C PRO A 142 -1.78 3.98 23.05
N PHE A 143 -0.82 4.89 23.00
CA PHE A 143 -1.07 6.34 22.94
C PHE A 143 -1.41 6.84 21.52
N ARG A 144 -1.23 6.03 20.47
CA ARG A 144 -1.53 6.41 19.08
C ARG A 144 -2.76 5.73 18.51
N ILE A 145 -3.05 4.50 18.92
CA ILE A 145 -4.15 3.69 18.37
C ILE A 145 -5.51 4.39 18.45
N ARG A 146 -5.68 5.35 19.37
CA ARG A 146 -6.91 6.12 19.51
C ARG A 146 -7.25 6.89 18.23
N ALA A 147 -6.26 7.45 17.53
CA ALA A 147 -6.49 8.15 16.25
C ALA A 147 -7.21 7.27 15.25
N LEU A 148 -6.73 6.05 15.06
CA LEU A 148 -7.35 5.08 14.15
C LEU A 148 -8.75 4.66 14.64
N LYS A 149 -8.91 4.39 15.94
CA LYS A 149 -10.20 4.02 16.51
C LYS A 149 -11.25 5.10 16.30
N GLU A 150 -10.91 6.36 16.57
CA GLU A 150 -11.84 7.47 16.36
C GLU A 150 -12.15 7.69 14.89
N PHE A 151 -11.17 7.49 14.00
CA PHE A 151 -11.42 7.56 12.56
C PHE A 151 -12.36 6.44 12.08
N LEU A 152 -12.15 5.20 12.51
CA LEU A 152 -13.05 4.09 12.17
C LEU A 152 -14.48 4.33 12.69
N LYS A 153 -14.63 4.86 13.91
CA LYS A 153 -15.95 5.28 14.43
C LYS A 153 -16.59 6.37 13.56
N TYR A 154 -15.78 7.34 13.13
CA TYR A 154 -16.25 8.41 12.24
C TYR A 154 -16.81 7.84 10.93
N LEU A 155 -16.18 6.81 10.38
CA LEU A 155 -16.65 6.11 9.17
C LEU A 155 -17.88 5.21 9.44
N ASN A 156 -18.33 5.05 10.68
CA ASN A 156 -19.35 4.07 11.08
C ASN A 156 -18.98 2.60 10.78
N ILE A 157 -17.72 2.24 10.97
CA ILE A 157 -17.18 0.89 10.79
C ILE A 157 -16.77 0.29 12.13
#